data_a18f6258557564fa93f7a95d0348c886
#
_entry.id   a18f6258557564fa93f7a95d0348c886
#
_cell.length_a   1.000
_cell.length_b   1.000
_cell.length_c   1.000
_cell.angle_alpha   90.00
_cell.angle_beta   90.00
_cell.angle_gamma   90.00
#
_symmetry.space_group_name_H-M   'P 1'
#
loop_
_entity.id
_entity.type
_entity.pdbx_description
1 polymer ?
#
loop_
_entity_poly.entity_id
_entity_poly.type
_entity_poly.pdbx_seq_one_letter_code
_entity_poly.pdbx_strand_id
1 'polypeptide(L)'
;MTSNALSLSPSISSKLSAEQTLLQTKRPAPQVEPTEQRIAIAKKLLLTPFGLTESHLAKALNEIKAHKVDDADLYFQYTRSEGWSLEEGIVKTGSFSIDQGVGVRAVSGEKTAFAYSDDISMASLLDAARTVRSITAAAGNKYAKVATK
;
A
#
# COMPACT_ATOMS: atom_id res chain seq x y z
N MET A 1 -2.83 77.55 -4.82
CA MET A 1 -2.87 76.53 -3.74
C MET A 1 -2.74 75.18 -4.43
N THR A 2 -1.55 74.68 -4.51
CA THR A 2 -1.20 73.47 -5.28
C THR A 2 -1.22 72.24 -4.36
N SER A 3 -2.11 71.33 -4.63
CA SER A 3 -2.18 70.05 -3.98
C SER A 3 -1.25 69.06 -4.66
N ASN A 4 -0.24 68.58 -3.92
CA ASN A 4 0.77 67.64 -4.43
C ASN A 4 0.35 66.24 -4.00
N ALA A 5 -0.18 65.46 -4.94
CA ALA A 5 -0.53 64.07 -4.74
C ALA A 5 0.72 63.21 -5.05
N LEU A 6 1.31 62.63 -4.03
CA LEU A 6 2.37 61.62 -4.14
C LEU A 6 1.83 60.32 -4.72
N SER A 7 2.19 60.05 -5.95
CA SER A 7 1.93 58.79 -6.62
C SER A 7 2.92 57.73 -6.12
N LEU A 8 2.45 56.75 -5.37
CA LEU A 8 3.19 55.57 -4.97
C LEU A 8 3.30 54.61 -6.16
N SER A 9 4.53 54.30 -6.54
CA SER A 9 4.87 53.40 -7.64
C SER A 9 4.39 51.96 -7.44
N PRO A 10 3.84 51.30 -8.47
CA PRO A 10 3.33 49.90 -8.37
C PRO A 10 4.41 48.83 -8.52
N SER A 11 5.65 49.10 -8.11
CA SER A 11 6.81 48.25 -8.46
C SER A 11 7.15 47.13 -7.47
N ILE A 12 6.56 47.09 -6.28
CA ILE A 12 6.95 46.10 -5.25
C ILE A 12 6.01 44.91 -5.23
N SER A 13 4.72 45.11 -5.53
CA SER A 13 3.74 44.01 -5.50
C SER A 13 3.90 43.00 -6.64
N SER A 14 4.37 43.43 -7.81
CA SER A 14 4.58 42.55 -8.97
C SER A 14 5.82 41.66 -8.86
N LYS A 15 6.86 42.09 -8.14
CA LYS A 15 8.08 41.29 -7.92
C LYS A 15 7.86 40.15 -6.91
N LEU A 16 7.10 40.39 -5.85
CA LEU A 16 6.77 39.34 -4.86
C LEU A 16 5.90 38.24 -5.48
N SER A 17 4.99 38.58 -6.37
CA SER A 17 4.14 37.61 -7.06
C SER A 17 4.92 36.70 -8.03
N ALA A 18 5.93 37.27 -8.72
CA ALA A 18 6.79 36.52 -9.64
C ALA A 18 7.74 35.54 -8.92
N GLU A 19 8.30 35.95 -7.78
CA GLU A 19 9.14 35.05 -6.96
C GLU A 19 8.35 33.91 -6.32
N GLN A 20 7.13 34.15 -5.84
CA GLN A 20 6.26 33.10 -5.33
C GLN A 20 5.81 32.10 -6.42
N THR A 21 5.60 32.57 -7.63
CA THR A 21 5.27 31.69 -8.78
C THR A 21 6.48 30.85 -9.19
N LEU A 22 7.70 31.38 -9.11
CA LEU A 22 8.94 30.64 -9.42
C LEU A 22 9.27 29.56 -8.38
N LEU A 23 8.90 29.75 -7.11
CA LEU A 23 9.07 28.76 -6.07
C LEU A 23 8.06 27.60 -6.14
N GLN A 24 6.89 27.81 -6.74
CA GLN A 24 5.89 26.78 -6.95
C GLN A 24 6.14 25.88 -8.17
N THR A 25 6.93 26.35 -9.15
CA THR A 25 7.18 25.58 -10.39
C THR A 25 8.32 24.58 -10.31
N LYS A 26 9.00 24.44 -9.16
CA LYS A 26 10.17 23.56 -9.01
C LYS A 26 9.93 22.33 -8.15
N ARG A 27 8.70 21.82 -8.12
CA ARG A 27 8.49 20.44 -7.64
C ARG A 27 8.81 19.51 -8.82
N PRO A 28 9.91 18.74 -8.79
CA PRO A 28 10.13 17.75 -9.83
C PRO A 28 8.92 16.82 -9.84
N ALA A 29 8.40 16.52 -11.04
CA ALA A 29 7.39 15.51 -11.20
C ALA A 29 7.87 14.22 -10.50
N PRO A 30 6.99 13.48 -9.80
CA PRO A 30 7.39 12.24 -9.16
C PRO A 30 8.02 11.33 -10.23
N GLN A 31 9.31 11.07 -10.07
CA GLN A 31 10.02 10.17 -10.96
C GLN A 31 9.46 8.77 -10.72
N VAL A 32 8.70 8.26 -11.68
CA VAL A 32 8.22 6.87 -11.63
C VAL A 32 9.44 6.00 -11.90
N GLU A 33 9.94 5.37 -10.83
CA GLU A 33 11.03 4.41 -10.92
C GLU A 33 10.70 3.30 -11.94
N PRO A 34 11.68 2.86 -12.75
CA PRO A 34 11.48 1.74 -13.65
C PRO A 34 10.91 0.51 -12.92
N THR A 35 10.03 -0.23 -13.58
CA THR A 35 9.33 -1.38 -12.97
C THR A 35 10.29 -2.37 -12.30
N GLU A 36 11.45 -2.63 -12.89
CA GLU A 36 12.47 -3.52 -12.33
C GLU A 36 13.05 -3.01 -11.01
N GLN A 37 13.31 -1.70 -10.89
CA GLN A 37 13.79 -1.10 -9.65
C GLN A 37 12.72 -1.17 -8.56
N ARG A 38 11.46 -0.93 -8.89
CA ARG A 38 10.33 -1.06 -7.96
C ARG A 38 10.19 -2.49 -7.43
N ILE A 39 10.31 -3.48 -8.31
CA ILE A 39 10.30 -4.90 -7.94
C ILE A 39 11.48 -5.23 -7.01
N ALA A 40 12.68 -4.76 -7.33
CA ALA A 40 13.86 -4.98 -6.50
C ALA A 40 13.70 -4.36 -5.09
N ILE A 41 13.15 -3.15 -5.00
CA ILE A 41 12.84 -2.49 -3.72
C ILE A 41 11.81 -3.28 -2.94
N ALA A 42 10.72 -3.71 -3.60
CA ALA A 42 9.67 -4.50 -2.96
C ALA A 42 10.22 -5.83 -2.40
N LYS A 43 11.03 -6.56 -3.17
CA LYS A 43 11.70 -7.77 -2.70
C LYS A 43 12.60 -7.51 -1.48
N LYS A 44 13.38 -6.44 -1.51
CA LYS A 44 14.28 -6.05 -0.42
C LYS A 44 13.53 -5.69 0.87
N LEU A 45 12.36 -5.08 0.76
CA LEU A 45 11.58 -4.61 1.92
C LEU A 45 10.60 -5.66 2.43
N LEU A 46 9.97 -6.43 1.55
CA LEU A 46 8.82 -7.28 1.87
C LEU A 46 9.14 -8.77 1.90
N LEU A 47 10.24 -9.22 1.30
CA LEU A 47 10.58 -10.64 1.25
C LEU A 47 11.90 -10.95 1.96
N THR A 48 12.97 -10.24 1.63
CA THR A 48 14.32 -10.53 2.15
C THR A 48 14.42 -10.52 3.67
N PRO A 49 13.85 -9.53 4.41
CA PRO A 49 13.93 -9.49 5.86
C PRO A 49 13.24 -10.67 6.55
N PHE A 50 12.28 -11.30 5.87
CA PHE A 50 11.48 -12.41 6.37
C PHE A 50 11.95 -13.78 5.82
N GLY A 51 13.08 -13.82 5.12
CA GLY A 51 13.60 -15.04 4.51
C GLY A 51 12.71 -15.62 3.40
N LEU A 52 11.82 -14.81 2.84
CA LEU A 52 10.94 -15.23 1.75
C LEU A 52 11.62 -15.04 0.40
N THR A 53 11.28 -15.92 -0.54
CA THR A 53 11.76 -15.92 -1.92
C THR A 53 10.58 -16.05 -2.88
N GLU A 54 10.78 -15.78 -4.16
CA GLU A 54 9.75 -15.97 -5.18
C GLU A 54 9.27 -17.43 -5.26
N SER A 55 10.13 -18.40 -5.00
CA SER A 55 9.75 -19.81 -4.94
C SER A 55 8.77 -20.10 -3.79
N HIS A 56 8.90 -19.41 -2.66
CA HIS A 56 7.95 -19.47 -1.56
C HIS A 56 6.59 -18.91 -1.94
N LEU A 57 6.56 -17.78 -2.67
CA LEU A 57 5.32 -17.20 -3.18
C LEU A 57 4.64 -18.13 -4.19
N ALA A 58 5.41 -18.68 -5.12
CA ALA A 58 4.89 -19.65 -6.08
C ALA A 58 4.31 -20.89 -5.39
N LYS A 59 4.96 -21.38 -4.32
CA LYS A 59 4.46 -22.52 -3.52
C LYS A 59 3.12 -22.18 -2.86
N ALA A 60 2.98 -20.99 -2.27
CA ALA A 60 1.72 -20.55 -1.67
C ALA A 60 0.59 -20.42 -2.69
N LEU A 61 0.86 -19.83 -3.86
CA LEU A 61 -0.11 -19.75 -4.95
C LEU A 61 -0.51 -21.13 -5.49
N ASN A 62 0.43 -22.06 -5.61
CA ASN A 62 0.13 -23.44 -6.02
C ASN A 62 -0.73 -24.17 -4.99
N GLU A 63 -0.53 -23.90 -3.68
CA GLU A 63 -1.37 -24.45 -2.62
C GLU A 63 -2.84 -24.00 -2.77
N ILE A 64 -3.07 -22.74 -3.13
CA ILE A 64 -4.42 -22.24 -3.39
C ILE A 64 -5.01 -22.86 -4.66
N LYS A 65 -4.23 -22.91 -5.74
CA LYS A 65 -4.63 -23.43 -7.06
C LYS A 65 -4.79 -24.96 -7.10
N ALA A 66 -4.46 -25.67 -6.03
CA ALA A 66 -4.73 -27.12 -5.93
C ALA A 66 -6.24 -27.45 -6.01
N HIS A 67 -7.12 -26.46 -5.82
CA HIS A 67 -8.54 -26.51 -6.15
C HIS A 67 -8.88 -25.57 -7.29
N LYS A 68 -10.07 -25.73 -7.87
CA LYS A 68 -10.57 -24.90 -8.96
C LYS A 68 -10.83 -23.49 -8.44
N VAL A 69 -9.89 -22.58 -8.69
CA VAL A 69 -10.01 -21.14 -8.45
C VAL A 69 -9.77 -20.41 -9.76
N ASP A 70 -10.47 -19.32 -9.96
CA ASP A 70 -10.37 -18.50 -11.19
C ASP A 70 -9.22 -17.51 -11.07
N ASP A 71 -9.00 -16.97 -9.84
CA ASP A 71 -7.92 -16.04 -9.56
C ASP A 71 -7.41 -16.22 -8.14
N ALA A 72 -6.12 -15.94 -7.91
CA ALA A 72 -5.49 -15.94 -6.61
C ALA A 72 -4.35 -14.94 -6.56
N ASP A 73 -4.29 -14.16 -5.50
CA ASP A 73 -3.21 -13.21 -5.27
C ASP A 73 -2.71 -13.21 -3.82
N LEU A 74 -1.50 -12.69 -3.67
CA LEU A 74 -0.83 -12.48 -2.40
C LEU A 74 -0.58 -10.98 -2.24
N TYR A 75 -0.92 -10.45 -1.10
CA TYR A 75 -0.73 -9.06 -0.75
C TYR A 75 0.24 -8.95 0.42
N PHE A 76 1.24 -8.09 0.30
CA PHE A 76 2.19 -7.78 1.36
C PHE A 76 2.12 -6.31 1.70
N GLN A 77 2.11 -6.01 2.97
CA GLN A 77 2.12 -4.63 3.47
C GLN A 77 3.24 -4.44 4.47
N TYR A 78 3.91 -3.31 4.37
CA TYR A 78 4.82 -2.80 5.37
C TYR A 78 4.66 -1.28 5.44
N THR A 79 4.22 -0.79 6.58
CA THR A 79 4.04 0.64 6.83
C THR A 79 4.86 1.03 8.04
N ARG A 80 5.69 2.05 7.89
CA ARG A 80 6.44 2.68 8.97
C ARG A 80 5.95 4.10 9.14
N SER A 81 5.49 4.42 10.34
CA SER A 81 5.01 5.76 10.68
C SER A 81 5.88 6.37 11.78
N GLU A 82 6.30 7.60 11.55
CA GLU A 82 7.05 8.40 12.53
C GLU A 82 6.35 9.75 12.68
N GLY A 83 6.14 10.18 13.91
CA GLY A 83 5.57 11.48 14.24
C GLY A 83 6.41 12.20 15.29
N TRP A 84 6.56 13.48 15.11
CA TRP A 84 7.29 14.34 16.03
C TRP A 84 6.45 15.59 16.32
N SER A 85 6.34 15.99 17.59
CA SER A 85 5.78 17.29 17.94
C SER A 85 6.88 18.21 18.45
N LEU A 86 6.87 19.44 17.96
CA LEU A 86 7.79 20.49 18.38
C LEU A 86 6.99 21.61 19.05
N GLU A 87 7.48 22.08 20.19
CA GLU A 87 7.03 23.30 20.86
C GLU A 87 8.26 24.17 21.16
N GLU A 88 8.18 25.43 20.79
CA GLU A 88 9.26 26.41 21.02
C GLU A 88 10.64 25.95 20.51
N GLY A 89 10.65 25.21 19.37
CA GLY A 89 11.88 24.67 18.78
C GLY A 89 12.43 23.41 19.48
N ILE A 90 11.73 22.87 20.47
CA ILE A 90 12.13 21.68 21.23
C ILE A 90 11.20 20.53 20.88
N VAL A 91 11.75 19.34 20.58
CA VAL A 91 10.97 18.11 20.37
C VAL A 91 10.36 17.70 21.71
N LYS A 92 9.04 17.70 21.81
CA LYS A 92 8.28 17.32 23.02
C LYS A 92 7.90 15.84 23.01
N THR A 93 7.43 15.34 21.88
CA THR A 93 7.05 13.94 21.74
C THR A 93 7.52 13.37 20.42
N GLY A 94 7.83 12.09 20.43
CA GLY A 94 8.07 11.28 19.24
C GLY A 94 7.19 10.03 19.28
N SER A 95 6.62 9.65 18.17
CA SER A 95 5.90 8.39 17.99
C SER A 95 6.52 7.58 16.86
N PHE A 96 6.55 6.28 17.03
CA PHE A 96 7.04 5.33 16.04
C PHE A 96 6.13 4.12 16.02
N SER A 97 5.70 3.70 14.83
CA SER A 97 4.95 2.45 14.66
C SER A 97 5.34 1.75 13.38
N ILE A 98 5.31 0.43 13.43
CA ILE A 98 5.40 -0.45 12.26
C ILE A 98 4.11 -1.25 12.20
N ASP A 99 3.49 -1.26 11.02
CA ASP A 99 2.35 -2.10 10.68
C ASP A 99 2.72 -2.93 9.45
N GLN A 100 2.63 -4.25 9.57
CA GLN A 100 3.04 -5.18 8.52
C GLN A 100 2.12 -6.38 8.48
N GLY A 101 2.07 -7.06 7.35
CA GLY A 101 1.30 -8.28 7.23
C GLY A 101 1.28 -8.85 5.82
N VAL A 102 0.72 -10.05 5.72
CA VAL A 102 0.47 -10.74 4.46
C VAL A 102 -1.00 -11.12 4.36
N GLY A 103 -1.60 -10.85 3.22
CA GLY A 103 -2.95 -11.28 2.88
C GLY A 103 -2.92 -12.24 1.70
N VAL A 104 -3.83 -13.19 1.72
CA VAL A 104 -4.05 -14.18 0.66
C VAL A 104 -5.50 -14.08 0.23
N ARG A 105 -5.73 -13.93 -1.08
CA ARG A 105 -7.06 -13.89 -1.66
C ARG A 105 -7.20 -14.97 -2.72
N ALA A 106 -8.40 -15.57 -2.83
CA ALA A 106 -8.78 -16.40 -3.97
C ALA A 106 -10.22 -16.13 -4.38
N VAL A 107 -10.46 -16.23 -5.67
CA VAL A 107 -11.78 -16.05 -6.31
C VAL A 107 -12.18 -17.35 -6.97
N SER A 108 -13.42 -17.79 -6.76
CA SER A 108 -14.02 -18.93 -7.42
C SER A 108 -15.48 -18.62 -7.77
N GLY A 109 -15.76 -18.38 -9.06
CA GLY A 109 -17.02 -17.85 -9.54
C GLY A 109 -17.31 -16.47 -8.92
N GLU A 110 -18.47 -16.32 -8.29
CA GLU A 110 -18.88 -15.07 -7.62
C GLU A 110 -18.38 -14.96 -6.18
N LYS A 111 -17.55 -15.90 -5.71
CA LYS A 111 -17.12 -15.98 -4.32
C LYS A 111 -15.67 -15.56 -4.18
N THR A 112 -15.40 -14.78 -3.14
CA THR A 112 -14.05 -14.38 -2.77
C THR A 112 -13.76 -14.87 -1.35
N ALA A 113 -12.64 -15.55 -1.16
CA ALA A 113 -12.09 -15.90 0.15
C ALA A 113 -10.86 -15.06 0.40
N PHE A 114 -10.68 -14.64 1.65
CA PHE A 114 -9.55 -13.84 2.09
C PHE A 114 -9.08 -14.31 3.47
N ALA A 115 -7.77 -14.38 3.66
CA ALA A 115 -7.13 -14.63 4.95
C ALA A 115 -5.95 -13.66 5.10
N TYR A 116 -5.69 -13.25 6.33
CA TYR A 116 -4.66 -12.27 6.67
C TYR A 116 -3.86 -12.72 7.88
N SER A 117 -2.58 -12.36 7.94
CA SER A 117 -1.71 -12.48 9.10
C SER A 117 -0.80 -11.26 9.22
N ASP A 118 -0.57 -10.78 10.43
CA ASP A 118 0.42 -9.75 10.78
C ASP A 118 1.86 -10.30 10.82
N ASP A 119 2.01 -11.62 10.86
CA ASP A 119 3.30 -12.28 10.73
C ASP A 119 3.62 -12.58 9.27
N ILE A 120 4.73 -12.02 8.78
CA ILE A 120 5.25 -12.29 7.43
C ILE A 120 6.25 -13.43 7.52
N SER A 121 5.76 -14.66 7.46
CA SER A 121 6.58 -15.88 7.45
C SER A 121 6.05 -16.87 6.44
N MET A 122 6.87 -17.86 6.07
CA MET A 122 6.43 -18.95 5.20
C MET A 122 5.30 -19.76 5.82
N ALA A 123 5.35 -19.96 7.15
CA ALA A 123 4.32 -20.70 7.87
C ALA A 123 2.97 -19.99 7.80
N SER A 124 2.93 -18.70 8.15
CA SER A 124 1.72 -17.87 8.11
C SER A 124 1.16 -17.75 6.70
N LEU A 125 2.04 -17.61 5.69
CA LEU A 125 1.65 -17.55 4.29
C LEU A 125 0.98 -18.85 3.82
N LEU A 126 1.50 -20.02 4.20
CA LEU A 126 0.90 -21.32 3.88
C LEU A 126 -0.39 -21.56 4.63
N ASP A 127 -0.48 -21.16 5.90
CA ASP A 127 -1.70 -21.32 6.70
C ASP A 127 -2.83 -20.43 6.16
N ALA A 128 -2.51 -19.20 5.76
CA ALA A 128 -3.46 -18.31 5.07
C ALA A 128 -3.91 -18.92 3.73
N ALA A 129 -2.99 -19.47 2.94
CA ALA A 129 -3.30 -20.15 1.68
C ALA A 129 -4.24 -21.35 1.86
N ARG A 130 -3.98 -22.19 2.88
CA ARG A 130 -4.85 -23.35 3.22
C ARG A 130 -6.23 -22.90 3.70
N THR A 131 -6.29 -21.83 4.50
CA THR A 131 -7.55 -21.24 4.97
C THR A 131 -8.40 -20.79 3.81
N VAL A 132 -7.84 -19.98 2.90
CA VAL A 132 -8.52 -19.51 1.70
C VAL A 132 -8.98 -20.68 0.82
N ARG A 133 -8.13 -21.69 0.63
CA ARG A 133 -8.46 -22.90 -0.11
C ARG A 133 -9.66 -23.64 0.50
N SER A 134 -9.70 -23.80 1.81
CA SER A 134 -10.80 -24.49 2.50
C SER A 134 -12.13 -23.74 2.36
N ILE A 135 -12.11 -22.42 2.41
CA ILE A 135 -13.30 -21.59 2.23
C ILE A 135 -13.82 -21.69 0.78
N THR A 136 -12.94 -21.64 -0.22
CA THR A 136 -13.34 -21.79 -1.63
C THR A 136 -13.86 -23.19 -1.93
N ALA A 137 -13.28 -24.24 -1.35
CA ALA A 137 -13.74 -25.63 -1.49
C ALA A 137 -15.12 -25.85 -0.84
N ALA A 138 -15.31 -25.38 0.40
CA ALA A 138 -16.58 -25.52 1.13
C ALA A 138 -17.74 -24.78 0.44
N ALA A 139 -17.44 -23.69 -0.26
CA ALA A 139 -18.42 -22.90 -0.97
C ALA A 139 -18.97 -23.59 -2.23
N GLY A 140 -18.30 -24.59 -2.79
CA GLY A 140 -18.73 -25.36 -3.95
C GLY A 140 -19.85 -26.37 -3.69
N ASN A 141 -20.15 -26.69 -2.42
CA ASN A 141 -21.00 -27.84 -2.07
C ASN A 141 -22.36 -27.50 -1.41
N LYS A 142 -22.78 -26.24 -1.39
CA LYS A 142 -24.08 -25.84 -0.79
C LYS A 142 -25.00 -25.14 -1.80
N TYR A 143 -25.42 -25.84 -2.83
CA TYR A 143 -26.76 -25.59 -3.34
C TYR A 143 -27.71 -26.51 -2.58
N ALA A 144 -28.44 -25.96 -1.61
CA ALA A 144 -29.61 -26.61 -1.10
C ALA A 144 -30.60 -26.76 -2.25
N LYS A 145 -30.84 -27.99 -2.74
CA LYS A 145 -32.00 -28.26 -3.61
C LYS A 145 -33.22 -27.86 -2.84
N VAL A 146 -33.82 -26.72 -3.20
CA VAL A 146 -35.16 -26.38 -2.76
C VAL A 146 -36.08 -27.42 -3.40
N ALA A 147 -36.58 -28.33 -2.58
CA ALA A 147 -37.61 -29.27 -3.01
C ALA A 147 -38.89 -28.44 -3.29
N THR A 148 -39.21 -28.23 -4.56
CA THR A 148 -40.53 -27.75 -4.98
C THR A 148 -41.53 -28.88 -4.72
N LYS A 149 -42.46 -28.65 -3.79
CA LYS A 149 -43.67 -29.43 -3.62
C LYS A 149 -44.67 -29.09 -4.73
#